data_3d214ca8f8360e378b255199575bdd01
#
_entry.id   3d214ca8f8360e378b255199575bdd01
#
_cell.length_a   1.000
_cell.length_b   1.000
_cell.length_c   1.000
_cell.angle_alpha   90.00
_cell.angle_beta   90.00
_cell.angle_gamma   90.00
#
_symmetry.space_group_name_H-M   'P 1'
#
loop_
_entity.id
_entity.type
_entity.pdbx_description
1 polymer ?
#
loop_
_entity_poly.entity_id
_entity_poly.type
_entity_poly.pdbx_seq_one_letter_code
_entity_poly.pdbx_strand_id
1 'polypeptide(L)'
;MYRGKGDRLSWRHYALRNGVQSLLLILFMGGFLGLLGWLLWGGSGLVLLVLMGMSVVVFNPALSPRWVMKLYGARALPPGQLPALDQVVEWLSERAGLESVPTLYLIPSRVMNAFSVGRRGHSAIALSDAMIRRLSLRELVGVLAHEISHIRHNDLWVMGLADLFSRLTSLLAFVGQALLILNLPLLLLGLVTINWWLILLLVVAPVISALAQLALSRTREYAADLHAAQLTGDPEGLALALDLIERTQGGWLEHVLMPGHKVPEPSLLRTHPETDERVERLIALKQELDEQDALPLNQLLHRYDHPEVEHRPRRRFWGTWW
;
A
#
# COMPACT_ATOMS: atom_id res chain seq x y z
N MET A 1 6.19 -19.87 33.70
CA MET A 1 4.82 -19.61 33.25
C MET A 1 4.34 -18.28 33.79
N TYR A 2 4.89 -17.18 33.29
CA TYR A 2 4.46 -15.80 33.60
C TYR A 2 4.36 -15.07 32.25
N ARG A 3 3.23 -15.25 31.56
CA ARG A 3 2.90 -14.43 30.38
C ARG A 3 2.47 -13.06 30.87
N GLY A 4 3.30 -12.05 30.70
CA GLY A 4 3.02 -10.67 31.09
C GLY A 4 1.70 -10.17 30.53
N LYS A 5 0.69 -10.00 31.38
CA LYS A 5 -0.64 -9.44 31.00
C LYS A 5 -0.54 -8.00 30.49
N GLY A 6 0.57 -7.29 30.78
CA GLY A 6 0.81 -5.92 30.37
C GLY A 6 1.05 -5.78 28.85
N ASP A 7 1.83 -6.67 28.25
CA ASP A 7 2.27 -6.54 26.86
C ASP A 7 1.14 -6.73 25.84
N ARG A 8 0.23 -7.69 26.11
CA ARG A 8 -0.93 -7.91 25.25
C ARG A 8 -1.95 -6.76 25.24
N LEU A 9 -1.94 -5.94 26.28
CA LEU A 9 -2.84 -4.77 26.38
C LEU A 9 -2.32 -3.63 25.49
N SER A 10 -1.01 -3.38 25.46
CA SER A 10 -0.41 -2.33 24.62
C SER A 10 -0.63 -2.62 23.13
N TRP A 11 -0.38 -3.85 22.66
CA TRP A 11 -0.57 -4.26 21.27
C TRP A 11 -2.03 -4.18 20.81
N ARG A 12 -2.97 -4.60 21.66
CA ARG A 12 -4.40 -4.47 21.37
C ARG A 12 -4.84 -3.02 21.25
N HIS A 13 -4.28 -2.16 22.09
CA HIS A 13 -4.52 -0.72 22.01
C HIS A 13 -4.03 -0.11 20.69
N TYR A 14 -2.82 -0.46 20.26
CA TYR A 14 -2.28 0.01 18.96
C TYR A 14 -3.11 -0.49 17.79
N ALA A 15 -3.45 -1.78 17.75
CA ALA A 15 -4.28 -2.36 16.69
C ALA A 15 -5.68 -1.73 16.65
N LEU A 16 -6.31 -1.56 17.82
CA LEU A 16 -7.62 -0.92 17.92
C LEU A 16 -7.56 0.54 17.46
N ARG A 17 -6.57 1.30 17.93
CA ARG A 17 -6.37 2.69 17.55
C ARG A 17 -6.22 2.85 16.04
N ASN A 18 -5.35 2.04 15.41
CA ASN A 18 -5.13 2.06 13.97
C ASN A 18 -6.41 1.67 13.20
N GLY A 19 -7.17 0.68 13.70
CA GLY A 19 -8.44 0.28 13.12
C GLY A 19 -9.49 1.38 13.18
N VAL A 20 -9.63 2.03 14.34
CA VAL A 20 -10.56 3.16 14.55
C VAL A 20 -10.16 4.36 13.67
N GLN A 21 -8.88 4.70 13.62
CA GLN A 21 -8.38 5.78 12.75
C GLN A 21 -8.68 5.51 11.28
N SER A 22 -8.43 4.28 10.80
CA SER A 22 -8.75 3.90 9.42
C SER A 22 -10.23 4.02 9.12
N LEU A 23 -11.10 3.56 10.03
CA LEU A 23 -12.55 3.67 9.89
C LEU A 23 -12.99 5.14 9.84
N LEU A 24 -12.50 5.96 10.77
CA LEU A 24 -12.83 7.38 10.81
C LEU A 24 -12.39 8.13 9.56
N LEU A 25 -11.19 7.82 9.02
CA LEU A 25 -10.71 8.43 7.78
C LEU A 25 -11.56 8.04 6.57
N ILE A 26 -11.95 6.78 6.45
CA ILE A 26 -12.84 6.31 5.37
C ILE A 26 -14.21 6.98 5.48
N LEU A 27 -14.80 7.04 6.69
CA LEU A 27 -16.08 7.70 6.92
C LEU A 27 -15.98 9.20 6.62
N PHE A 28 -14.88 9.85 7.00
CA PHE A 28 -14.61 11.24 6.65
C PHE A 28 -14.54 11.43 5.13
N MET A 29 -13.75 10.63 4.41
CA MET A 29 -13.62 10.74 2.95
C MET A 29 -14.95 10.52 2.23
N GLY A 30 -15.71 9.49 2.62
CA GLY A 30 -17.03 9.20 2.07
C GLY A 30 -18.06 10.28 2.39
N GLY A 31 -18.09 10.76 3.64
CA GLY A 31 -18.95 11.84 4.06
C GLY A 31 -18.62 13.17 3.39
N PHE A 32 -17.33 13.47 3.24
CA PHE A 32 -16.85 14.66 2.53
C PHE A 32 -17.22 14.63 1.03
N LEU A 33 -17.03 13.50 0.36
CA LEU A 33 -17.45 13.29 -1.01
C LEU A 33 -18.98 13.43 -1.15
N GLY A 34 -19.75 12.84 -0.23
CA GLY A 34 -21.20 12.97 -0.18
C GLY A 34 -21.67 14.42 0.00
N LEU A 35 -21.00 15.17 0.89
CA LEU A 35 -21.27 16.59 1.09
C LEU A 35 -21.06 17.40 -0.18
N LEU A 36 -19.94 17.17 -0.89
CA LEU A 36 -19.66 17.83 -2.16
C LEU A 36 -20.73 17.53 -3.22
N GLY A 37 -21.13 16.26 -3.36
CA GLY A 37 -22.18 15.87 -4.28
C GLY A 37 -23.51 16.50 -3.95
N TRP A 38 -23.86 16.55 -2.67
CA TRP A 38 -25.09 17.19 -2.20
C TRP A 38 -25.08 18.71 -2.43
N LEU A 39 -23.98 19.39 -2.20
CA LEU A 39 -23.83 20.82 -2.43
C LEU A 39 -23.92 21.20 -3.90
N LEU A 40 -23.43 20.32 -4.80
CA LEU A 40 -23.44 20.57 -6.25
C LEU A 40 -24.81 20.29 -6.90
N TRP A 41 -25.46 19.18 -6.54
CA TRP A 41 -26.66 18.69 -7.23
C TRP A 41 -27.77 18.20 -6.27
N GLY A 42 -27.68 18.52 -4.98
CA GLY A 42 -28.67 18.07 -4.00
C GLY A 42 -28.75 16.55 -3.87
N GLY A 43 -29.95 16.01 -3.63
CA GLY A 43 -30.17 14.58 -3.49
C GLY A 43 -29.79 13.76 -4.73
N SER A 44 -29.95 14.31 -5.93
CA SER A 44 -29.54 13.66 -7.19
C SER A 44 -28.03 13.44 -7.25
N GLY A 45 -27.24 14.35 -6.69
CA GLY A 45 -25.78 14.21 -6.61
C GLY A 45 -25.35 13.04 -5.75
N LEU A 46 -26.01 12.81 -4.62
CA LEU A 46 -25.76 11.64 -3.77
C LEU A 46 -26.06 10.34 -4.49
N VAL A 47 -27.21 10.24 -5.16
CA VAL A 47 -27.56 9.04 -5.94
C VAL A 47 -26.54 8.78 -7.03
N LEU A 48 -26.13 9.80 -7.78
CA LEU A 48 -25.13 9.67 -8.84
C LEU A 48 -23.79 9.15 -8.28
N LEU A 49 -23.32 9.69 -7.15
CA LEU A 49 -22.06 9.26 -6.53
C LEU A 49 -22.13 7.82 -6.03
N VAL A 50 -23.25 7.41 -5.45
CA VAL A 50 -23.45 6.00 -5.02
C VAL A 50 -23.41 5.08 -6.24
N LEU A 51 -24.12 5.41 -7.32
CA LEU A 51 -24.12 4.61 -8.56
C LEU A 51 -22.73 4.55 -9.19
N MET A 52 -22.01 5.67 -9.28
CA MET A 52 -20.63 5.69 -9.76
C MET A 52 -19.70 4.86 -8.89
N GLY A 53 -19.78 5.00 -7.57
CA GLY A 53 -18.99 4.21 -6.63
C GLY A 53 -19.26 2.71 -6.76
N MET A 54 -20.53 2.32 -6.84
CA MET A 54 -20.92 0.92 -7.07
C MET A 54 -20.40 0.39 -8.40
N SER A 55 -20.52 1.16 -9.48
CA SER A 55 -20.02 0.74 -10.79
C SER A 55 -18.53 0.51 -10.78
N VAL A 56 -17.73 1.38 -10.17
CA VAL A 56 -16.29 1.20 -10.06
C VAL A 56 -15.94 -0.03 -9.22
N VAL A 57 -16.65 -0.28 -8.13
CA VAL A 57 -16.43 -1.49 -7.30
C VAL A 57 -16.76 -2.76 -8.07
N VAL A 58 -17.86 -2.77 -8.83
CA VAL A 58 -18.31 -3.95 -9.61
C VAL A 58 -17.39 -4.21 -10.82
N PHE A 59 -16.98 -3.15 -11.52
CA PHE A 59 -16.21 -3.25 -12.77
C PHE A 59 -14.70 -3.07 -12.58
N ASN A 60 -14.19 -3.11 -11.33
CA ASN A 60 -12.76 -2.91 -11.08
C ASN A 60 -11.93 -4.13 -11.52
N PRO A 61 -11.21 -4.08 -12.66
CA PRO A 61 -10.39 -5.18 -13.14
C PRO A 61 -9.10 -5.38 -12.30
N ALA A 62 -8.74 -4.40 -11.46
CA ALA A 62 -7.54 -4.46 -10.61
C ALA A 62 -7.60 -5.53 -9.50
N LEU A 63 -8.74 -6.24 -9.37
CA LEU A 63 -8.95 -7.29 -8.38
C LEU A 63 -8.35 -8.65 -8.80
N SER A 64 -7.87 -8.82 -10.04
CA SER A 64 -7.23 -10.06 -10.48
C SER A 64 -5.72 -9.98 -10.30
N PRO A 65 -5.12 -10.77 -9.39
CA PRO A 65 -3.67 -10.79 -9.19
C PRO A 65 -2.89 -11.04 -10.48
N ARG A 66 -3.42 -11.94 -11.34
CA ARG A 66 -2.78 -12.29 -12.62
C ARG A 66 -2.66 -11.10 -13.58
N TRP A 67 -3.65 -10.23 -13.64
CA TRP A 67 -3.64 -9.04 -14.50
C TRP A 67 -2.61 -8.03 -14.02
N VAL A 68 -2.58 -7.75 -12.72
CA VAL A 68 -1.60 -6.83 -12.12
C VAL A 68 -0.19 -7.36 -12.35
N MET A 69 0.07 -8.64 -12.05
CA MET A 69 1.39 -9.24 -12.24
C MET A 69 1.85 -9.18 -13.70
N LYS A 70 0.93 -9.36 -14.66
CA LYS A 70 1.24 -9.23 -16.10
C LYS A 70 1.64 -7.80 -16.49
N LEU A 71 1.01 -6.78 -15.92
CA LEU A 71 1.36 -5.37 -16.16
C LEU A 71 2.79 -5.05 -15.71
N TYR A 72 3.25 -5.67 -14.61
CA TYR A 72 4.62 -5.53 -14.11
C TYR A 72 5.63 -6.45 -14.78
N GLY A 73 5.20 -7.26 -15.74
CA GLY A 73 6.07 -8.26 -16.36
C GLY A 73 6.55 -9.33 -15.37
N ALA A 74 5.84 -9.46 -14.24
CA ALA A 74 6.19 -10.41 -13.20
C ALA A 74 5.96 -11.85 -13.66
N ARG A 75 6.86 -12.75 -13.27
CA ARG A 75 6.78 -14.19 -13.58
C ARG A 75 6.48 -14.95 -12.31
N ALA A 76 5.50 -15.87 -12.36
CA ALA A 76 5.26 -16.76 -11.24
C ALA A 76 6.51 -17.60 -10.95
N LEU A 77 6.91 -17.68 -9.71
CA LEU A 77 7.96 -18.57 -9.24
C LEU A 77 7.35 -19.98 -9.09
N PRO A 78 7.86 -20.98 -9.81
CA PRO A 78 7.43 -22.35 -9.61
C PRO A 78 7.73 -22.79 -8.17
N PRO A 79 6.85 -23.57 -7.52
CA PRO A 79 7.12 -24.14 -6.22
C PRO A 79 8.44 -24.94 -6.22
N GLY A 80 9.26 -24.72 -5.22
CA GLY A 80 10.57 -25.37 -5.08
C GLY A 80 11.73 -24.67 -5.82
N GLN A 81 11.50 -23.59 -6.55
CA GLN A 81 12.60 -22.81 -7.15
C GLN A 81 13.38 -22.03 -6.07
N LEU A 82 12.70 -21.54 -5.04
CA LEU A 82 13.29 -20.89 -3.87
C LEU A 82 12.73 -21.54 -2.58
N PRO A 83 13.19 -22.76 -2.23
CA PRO A 83 12.56 -23.57 -1.16
C PRO A 83 12.48 -22.85 0.19
N ALA A 84 13.49 -22.03 0.51
CA ALA A 84 13.51 -21.26 1.75
C ALA A 84 12.41 -20.19 1.78
N LEU A 85 12.17 -19.49 0.66
CA LEU A 85 11.09 -18.50 0.58
C LEU A 85 9.71 -19.14 0.55
N ASP A 86 9.56 -20.27 -0.14
CA ASP A 86 8.31 -21.04 -0.15
C ASP A 86 7.91 -21.44 1.27
N GLN A 87 8.85 -21.99 2.05
CA GLN A 87 8.63 -22.38 3.45
C GLN A 87 8.30 -21.17 4.33
N VAL A 88 8.99 -20.04 4.14
CA VAL A 88 8.72 -18.81 4.88
C VAL A 88 7.31 -18.29 4.60
N VAL A 89 6.91 -18.23 3.33
CA VAL A 89 5.57 -17.73 2.96
C VAL A 89 4.48 -18.66 3.47
N GLU A 90 4.65 -19.98 3.38
CA GLU A 90 3.72 -20.97 3.92
C GLU A 90 3.56 -20.76 5.43
N TRP A 91 4.66 -20.73 6.17
CA TRP A 91 4.66 -20.55 7.61
C TRP A 91 4.05 -19.21 8.06
N LEU A 92 4.42 -18.10 7.39
CA LEU A 92 3.84 -16.78 7.68
C LEU A 92 2.34 -16.75 7.37
N SER A 93 1.91 -17.43 6.31
CA SER A 93 0.49 -17.52 5.92
C SER A 93 -0.35 -18.26 6.95
N GLU A 94 0.16 -19.40 7.45
CA GLU A 94 -0.48 -20.16 8.52
C GLU A 94 -0.59 -19.32 9.79
N ARG A 95 0.51 -18.67 10.19
CA ARG A 95 0.55 -17.84 11.39
C ARG A 95 -0.34 -16.59 11.28
N ALA A 96 -0.46 -16.02 10.10
CA ALA A 96 -1.38 -14.93 9.81
C ALA A 96 -2.84 -15.38 9.69
N GLY A 97 -3.11 -16.69 9.60
CA GLY A 97 -4.45 -17.26 9.42
C GLY A 97 -5.04 -16.89 8.05
N LEU A 98 -4.23 -16.96 6.99
CA LEU A 98 -4.71 -16.82 5.62
C LEU A 98 -5.41 -18.11 5.16
N GLU A 99 -6.40 -17.97 4.30
CA GLU A 99 -7.16 -19.11 3.73
C GLU A 99 -6.34 -19.89 2.68
N SER A 100 -5.38 -19.23 2.05
CA SER A 100 -4.47 -19.82 1.06
C SER A 100 -3.11 -19.16 1.10
N VAL A 101 -2.08 -19.89 0.74
CA VAL A 101 -0.71 -19.38 0.60
C VAL A 101 -0.63 -18.48 -0.64
N PRO A 102 -0.12 -17.23 -0.52
CA PRO A 102 0.06 -16.34 -1.66
C PRO A 102 1.03 -16.91 -2.69
N THR A 103 0.70 -16.77 -3.97
CA THR A 103 1.63 -17.14 -5.05
C THR A 103 2.76 -16.13 -5.16
N LEU A 104 4.01 -16.60 -5.12
CA LEU A 104 5.18 -15.76 -5.31
C LEU A 104 5.41 -15.44 -6.79
N TYR A 105 5.75 -14.19 -7.07
CA TYR A 105 6.13 -13.69 -8.39
C TYR A 105 7.47 -12.96 -8.32
N LEU A 106 8.27 -13.11 -9.36
CA LEU A 106 9.53 -12.39 -9.56
C LEU A 106 9.34 -11.27 -10.58
N ILE A 107 9.74 -10.05 -10.22
CA ILE A 107 9.80 -8.91 -11.12
C ILE A 107 11.25 -8.73 -11.56
N PRO A 108 11.57 -8.73 -12.87
CA PRO A 108 12.92 -8.49 -13.36
C PRO A 108 13.26 -7.00 -13.27
N SER A 109 13.49 -6.51 -12.05
CA SER A 109 13.79 -5.10 -11.76
C SER A 109 15.05 -4.96 -10.91
N ARG A 110 15.84 -3.90 -11.21
CA ARG A 110 17.00 -3.50 -10.41
C ARG A 110 16.63 -2.63 -9.21
N VAL A 111 15.42 -2.11 -9.18
CA VAL A 111 14.86 -1.36 -8.05
C VAL A 111 14.33 -2.37 -7.04
N MET A 112 14.73 -2.22 -5.77
CA MET A 112 14.19 -3.06 -4.70
C MET A 112 12.74 -2.69 -4.43
N ASN A 113 11.83 -3.62 -4.73
CA ASN A 113 10.40 -3.43 -4.52
C ASN A 113 9.73 -4.76 -4.21
N ALA A 114 8.73 -4.71 -3.32
CA ALA A 114 7.80 -5.78 -3.06
C ALA A 114 6.39 -5.20 -3.01
N PHE A 115 5.42 -5.98 -3.41
CA PHE A 115 4.01 -5.65 -3.21
C PHE A 115 3.13 -6.90 -3.24
N SER A 116 2.02 -6.82 -2.54
CA SER A 116 0.99 -7.84 -2.55
C SER A 116 -0.24 -7.41 -3.33
N VAL A 117 -0.96 -8.36 -3.90
CA VAL A 117 -2.23 -8.15 -4.58
C VAL A 117 -3.21 -9.28 -4.28
N GLY A 118 -4.51 -8.98 -4.32
CA GLY A 118 -5.56 -9.97 -4.12
C GLY A 118 -6.24 -9.87 -2.77
N ARG A 119 -6.86 -10.98 -2.35
CA ARG A 119 -7.62 -11.14 -1.11
C ARG A 119 -7.15 -12.37 -0.37
N ARG A 120 -7.59 -12.58 0.88
CA ARG A 120 -7.17 -13.69 1.75
C ARG A 120 -7.16 -15.08 1.09
N GLY A 121 -8.17 -15.40 0.26
CA GLY A 121 -8.29 -16.69 -0.41
C GLY A 121 -7.69 -16.73 -1.81
N HIS A 122 -7.23 -15.58 -2.37
CA HIS A 122 -6.62 -15.52 -3.70
C HIS A 122 -5.69 -14.32 -3.80
N SER A 123 -4.45 -14.52 -3.43
CA SER A 123 -3.45 -13.45 -3.34
C SER A 123 -2.12 -13.84 -3.97
N ALA A 124 -1.32 -12.84 -4.28
CA ALA A 124 0.02 -13.00 -4.80
C ALA A 124 0.94 -11.94 -4.20
N ILE A 125 2.20 -12.28 -4.03
CA ILE A 125 3.27 -11.37 -3.59
C ILE A 125 4.31 -11.32 -4.69
N ALA A 126 4.66 -10.12 -5.12
CA ALA A 126 5.72 -9.90 -6.09
C ALA A 126 6.97 -9.36 -5.38
N LEU A 127 8.11 -9.94 -5.67
CA LEU A 127 9.42 -9.49 -5.22
C LEU A 127 10.27 -9.13 -6.43
N SER A 128 11.02 -8.03 -6.34
CA SER A 128 11.99 -7.69 -7.38
C SER A 128 13.23 -8.57 -7.27
N ASP A 129 13.90 -8.80 -8.42
CA ASP A 129 15.18 -9.49 -8.48
C ASP A 129 16.24 -8.81 -7.59
N ALA A 130 16.28 -7.47 -7.61
CA ALA A 130 17.17 -6.70 -6.75
C ALA A 130 16.95 -6.96 -5.26
N MET A 131 15.71 -7.15 -4.83
CA MET A 131 15.37 -7.41 -3.44
C MET A 131 15.86 -8.80 -3.00
N ILE A 132 15.60 -9.83 -3.82
CA ILE A 132 16.03 -11.21 -3.53
C ILE A 132 17.55 -11.32 -3.46
N ARG A 133 18.28 -10.52 -4.26
CA ARG A 133 19.76 -10.57 -4.29
C ARG A 133 20.44 -9.77 -3.18
N ARG A 134 19.82 -8.72 -2.69
CA ARG A 134 20.45 -7.75 -1.78
C ARG A 134 20.06 -7.92 -0.34
N LEU A 135 18.83 -8.40 -0.08
CA LEU A 135 18.34 -8.64 1.26
C LEU A 135 18.79 -10.02 1.75
N SER A 136 19.22 -10.07 3.00
CA SER A 136 19.38 -11.33 3.73
C SER A 136 18.02 -12.03 3.89
N LEU A 137 18.04 -13.35 4.20
CA LEU A 137 16.79 -14.06 4.46
C LEU A 137 16.00 -13.44 5.62
N ARG A 138 16.68 -12.97 6.67
CA ARG A 138 16.08 -12.29 7.83
C ARG A 138 15.30 -11.04 7.40
N GLU A 139 15.89 -10.22 6.56
CA GLU A 139 15.26 -9.01 6.00
C GLU A 139 14.11 -9.35 5.06
N LEU A 140 14.27 -10.36 4.19
CA LEU A 140 13.19 -10.85 3.31
C LEU A 140 12.00 -11.39 4.10
N VAL A 141 12.23 -12.10 5.21
CA VAL A 141 11.16 -12.55 6.11
C VAL A 141 10.38 -11.36 6.67
N GLY A 142 11.07 -10.30 7.10
CA GLY A 142 10.41 -9.07 7.55
C GLY A 142 9.51 -8.45 6.48
N VAL A 143 10.02 -8.32 5.25
CA VAL A 143 9.27 -7.77 4.11
C VAL A 143 8.08 -8.68 3.76
N LEU A 144 8.28 -10.00 3.68
CA LEU A 144 7.20 -10.94 3.38
C LEU A 144 6.10 -10.93 4.45
N ALA A 145 6.48 -10.81 5.72
CA ALA A 145 5.53 -10.68 6.82
C ALA A 145 4.72 -9.38 6.72
N HIS A 146 5.35 -8.28 6.29
CA HIS A 146 4.70 -7.01 6.03
C HIS A 146 3.67 -7.13 4.89
N GLU A 147 4.04 -7.74 3.75
CA GLU A 147 3.14 -7.99 2.62
C GLU A 147 1.96 -8.90 2.99
N ILE A 148 2.24 -9.96 3.75
CA ILE A 148 1.20 -10.88 4.27
C ILE A 148 0.25 -10.14 5.22
N SER A 149 0.75 -9.16 5.98
CA SER A 149 -0.09 -8.33 6.84
C SER A 149 -1.11 -7.52 6.04
N HIS A 150 -0.71 -6.93 4.92
CA HIS A 150 -1.62 -6.23 4.01
C HIS A 150 -2.71 -7.16 3.45
N ILE A 151 -2.36 -8.37 3.05
CA ILE A 151 -3.33 -9.38 2.60
C ILE A 151 -4.30 -9.73 3.73
N ARG A 152 -3.77 -9.99 4.93
CA ARG A 152 -4.57 -10.37 6.12
C ARG A 152 -5.62 -9.33 6.49
N HIS A 153 -5.28 -8.05 6.38
CA HIS A 153 -6.16 -6.94 6.75
C HIS A 153 -6.98 -6.38 5.57
N ASN A 154 -6.88 -6.97 4.38
CA ASN A 154 -7.51 -6.48 3.14
C ASN A 154 -7.16 -5.01 2.84
N ASP A 155 -5.93 -4.60 3.10
CA ASP A 155 -5.49 -3.20 2.95
C ASP A 155 -5.61 -2.70 1.53
N LEU A 156 -5.40 -3.56 0.55
CA LEU A 156 -5.59 -3.24 -0.87
C LEU A 156 -7.02 -2.79 -1.19
N TRP A 157 -8.03 -3.41 -0.57
CA TRP A 157 -9.41 -2.99 -0.73
C TRP A 157 -9.69 -1.64 -0.05
N VAL A 158 -9.17 -1.48 1.17
CA VAL A 158 -9.31 -0.23 1.96
C VAL A 158 -8.67 0.94 1.24
N MET A 159 -7.42 0.75 0.75
CA MET A 159 -6.69 1.78 0.01
C MET A 159 -7.32 2.04 -1.37
N GLY A 160 -7.83 1.01 -2.04
CA GLY A 160 -8.57 1.14 -3.29
C GLY A 160 -9.84 1.98 -3.13
N LEU A 161 -10.56 1.82 -2.01
CA LEU A 161 -11.73 2.63 -1.69
C LEU A 161 -11.34 4.10 -1.43
N ALA A 162 -10.26 4.34 -0.69
CA ALA A 162 -9.74 5.69 -0.46
C ALA A 162 -9.28 6.37 -1.76
N ASP A 163 -8.62 5.64 -2.65
CA ASP A 163 -8.23 6.13 -3.98
C ASP A 163 -9.45 6.49 -4.82
N LEU A 164 -10.49 5.66 -4.80
CA LEU A 164 -11.77 5.95 -5.44
C LEU A 164 -12.38 7.26 -4.93
N PHE A 165 -12.48 7.42 -3.61
CA PHE A 165 -13.03 8.66 -3.02
C PHE A 165 -12.20 9.88 -3.43
N SER A 166 -10.88 9.77 -3.42
CA SER A 166 -9.98 10.85 -3.82
C SER A 166 -10.15 11.24 -5.30
N ARG A 167 -10.25 10.26 -6.20
CA ARG A 167 -10.49 10.48 -7.64
C ARG A 167 -11.86 11.10 -7.91
N LEU A 168 -12.91 10.60 -7.25
CA LEU A 168 -14.25 11.17 -7.38
C LEU A 168 -14.30 12.61 -6.85
N THR A 169 -13.66 12.89 -5.71
CA THR A 169 -13.55 14.25 -5.18
C THR A 169 -12.83 15.17 -6.18
N SER A 170 -11.73 14.73 -6.75
CA SER A 170 -10.97 15.50 -7.76
C SER A 170 -11.79 15.74 -9.04
N LEU A 171 -12.54 14.73 -9.49
CA LEU A 171 -13.44 14.87 -10.64
C LEU A 171 -14.54 15.88 -10.37
N LEU A 172 -15.21 15.80 -9.20
CA LEU A 172 -16.24 16.78 -8.82
C LEU A 172 -15.68 18.18 -8.74
N ALA A 173 -14.51 18.35 -8.14
CA ALA A 173 -13.82 19.63 -8.06
C ALA A 173 -13.51 20.18 -9.45
N PHE A 174 -12.98 19.37 -10.35
CA PHE A 174 -12.71 19.75 -11.74
C PHE A 174 -13.97 20.17 -12.49
N VAL A 175 -15.04 19.37 -12.41
CA VAL A 175 -16.33 19.69 -13.05
C VAL A 175 -16.91 20.99 -12.49
N GLY A 176 -16.88 21.17 -11.16
CA GLY A 176 -17.36 22.41 -10.52
C GLY A 176 -16.57 23.64 -10.95
N GLN A 177 -15.24 23.53 -11.05
CA GLN A 177 -14.38 24.63 -11.54
C GLN A 177 -14.62 24.92 -13.04
N ALA A 178 -14.80 23.87 -13.85
CA ALA A 178 -15.13 24.05 -15.27
C ALA A 178 -16.47 24.75 -15.46
N LEU A 179 -17.49 24.38 -14.70
CA LEU A 179 -18.80 25.05 -14.73
C LEU A 179 -18.70 26.51 -14.28
N LEU A 180 -17.85 26.82 -13.29
CA LEU A 180 -17.59 28.20 -12.89
C LEU A 180 -17.01 29.03 -14.04
N ILE A 181 -15.99 28.50 -14.73
CA ILE A 181 -15.34 29.19 -15.86
C ILE A 181 -16.34 29.41 -17.00
N LEU A 182 -17.15 28.40 -17.33
CA LEU A 182 -18.18 28.50 -18.36
C LEU A 182 -19.27 29.54 -18.06
N ASN A 183 -19.60 29.70 -16.78
CA ASN A 183 -20.59 30.69 -16.34
C ASN A 183 -19.99 32.07 -16.02
N LEU A 184 -18.69 32.28 -16.16
CA LEU A 184 -18.02 33.54 -15.88
C LEU A 184 -18.62 34.72 -16.64
N PRO A 185 -18.98 34.65 -17.95
CA PRO A 185 -19.65 35.76 -18.65
C PRO A 185 -21.01 36.12 -18.02
N LEU A 186 -21.80 35.15 -17.63
CA LEU A 186 -23.10 35.38 -16.98
C LEU A 186 -22.96 36.01 -15.60
N LEU A 187 -21.92 35.63 -14.88
CA LEU A 187 -21.55 36.21 -13.59
C LEU A 187 -21.17 37.70 -13.75
N LEU A 188 -20.34 38.02 -14.76
CA LEU A 188 -19.90 39.40 -15.03
C LEU A 188 -21.07 40.28 -15.45
N LEU A 189 -22.08 39.73 -16.12
CA LEU A 189 -23.32 40.41 -16.48
C LEU A 189 -24.33 40.52 -15.33
N GLY A 190 -24.02 39.97 -14.14
CA GLY A 190 -24.92 39.99 -12.99
C GLY A 190 -26.14 39.09 -13.13
N LEU A 191 -26.16 38.19 -14.13
CA LEU A 191 -27.29 37.28 -14.40
C LEU A 191 -27.32 36.03 -13.51
N VAL A 192 -26.19 35.72 -12.85
CA VAL A 192 -26.06 34.56 -11.95
C VAL A 192 -25.32 35.01 -10.70
N THR A 193 -25.78 34.48 -9.55
CA THR A 193 -25.09 34.63 -8.26
C THR A 193 -24.34 33.37 -7.92
N ILE A 194 -23.14 33.51 -7.39
CA ILE A 194 -22.28 32.37 -7.03
C ILE A 194 -22.06 32.32 -5.53
N ASN A 195 -22.12 31.12 -4.98
CA ASN A 195 -21.72 30.87 -3.60
C ASN A 195 -20.19 30.71 -3.53
N TRP A 196 -19.48 31.74 -3.09
CA TRP A 196 -18.02 31.76 -2.98
C TRP A 196 -17.46 30.70 -2.03
N TRP A 197 -18.21 30.31 -1.00
CA TRP A 197 -17.84 29.23 -0.10
C TRP A 197 -17.79 27.88 -0.80
N LEU A 198 -18.73 27.63 -1.72
CA LEU A 198 -18.73 26.42 -2.54
C LEU A 198 -17.52 26.39 -3.46
N ILE A 199 -17.15 27.51 -4.06
CA ILE A 199 -15.95 27.60 -4.92
C ILE A 199 -14.71 27.30 -4.11
N LEU A 200 -14.54 27.96 -2.95
CA LEU A 200 -13.41 27.72 -2.07
C LEU A 200 -13.33 26.24 -1.69
N LEU A 201 -14.43 25.63 -1.32
CA LEU A 201 -14.51 24.21 -0.98
C LEU A 201 -14.08 23.31 -2.16
N LEU A 202 -14.53 23.61 -3.38
CA LEU A 202 -14.16 22.86 -4.59
C LEU A 202 -12.68 22.99 -4.94
N VAL A 203 -12.07 24.14 -4.70
CA VAL A 203 -10.61 24.34 -4.92
C VAL A 203 -9.78 23.55 -3.91
N VAL A 204 -10.22 23.52 -2.66
CA VAL A 204 -9.45 22.87 -1.56
C VAL A 204 -9.77 21.37 -1.43
N ALA A 205 -10.92 20.93 -1.95
CA ALA A 205 -11.39 19.54 -1.80
C ALA A 205 -10.38 18.47 -2.23
N PRO A 206 -9.68 18.57 -3.37
CA PRO A 206 -8.68 17.58 -3.77
C PRO A 206 -7.53 17.47 -2.76
N VAL A 207 -7.10 18.61 -2.19
CA VAL A 207 -6.02 18.65 -1.20
C VAL A 207 -6.47 17.97 0.10
N ILE A 208 -7.67 18.29 0.59
CA ILE A 208 -8.24 17.65 1.79
C ILE A 208 -8.33 16.13 1.60
N SER A 209 -8.85 15.69 0.44
CA SER A 209 -9.00 14.27 0.13
C SER A 209 -7.63 13.57 0.03
N ALA A 210 -6.64 14.20 -0.61
CA ALA A 210 -5.29 13.67 -0.70
C ALA A 210 -4.62 13.55 0.69
N LEU A 211 -4.76 14.54 1.55
CA LEU A 211 -4.24 14.48 2.93
C LEU A 211 -4.91 13.37 3.75
N ALA A 212 -6.21 13.17 3.61
CA ALA A 212 -6.92 12.09 4.27
C ALA A 212 -6.46 10.70 3.75
N GLN A 213 -6.24 10.57 2.44
CA GLN A 213 -5.69 9.35 1.83
C GLN A 213 -4.27 9.06 2.33
N LEU A 214 -3.40 10.07 2.43
CA LEU A 214 -2.06 9.93 2.98
C LEU A 214 -2.09 9.51 4.46
N ALA A 215 -2.97 10.12 5.26
CA ALA A 215 -3.13 9.74 6.66
C ALA A 215 -3.60 8.29 6.81
N LEU A 216 -4.54 7.85 5.95
CA LEU A 216 -5.01 6.46 5.93
C LEU A 216 -3.87 5.50 5.55
N SER A 217 -3.11 5.81 4.50
CA SER A 217 -1.95 5.02 4.08
C SER A 217 -0.95 4.84 5.22
N ARG A 218 -0.53 5.93 5.88
CA ARG A 218 0.36 5.87 7.05
C ARG A 218 -0.16 4.97 8.16
N THR A 219 -1.46 5.08 8.46
CA THR A 219 -2.09 4.25 9.50
C THR A 219 -2.05 2.76 9.14
N ARG A 220 -2.24 2.42 7.85
CA ARG A 220 -2.18 1.03 7.35
C ARG A 220 -0.75 0.48 7.36
N GLU A 221 0.23 1.30 6.98
CA GLU A 221 1.65 0.93 7.04
C GLU A 221 2.07 0.59 8.49
N TYR A 222 1.74 1.46 9.45
CA TYR A 222 2.04 1.18 10.86
C TYR A 222 1.34 -0.06 11.40
N ALA A 223 0.12 -0.33 10.94
CA ALA A 223 -0.59 -1.55 11.32
C ALA A 223 0.08 -2.80 10.72
N ALA A 224 0.54 -2.71 9.46
CA ALA A 224 1.25 -3.79 8.79
C ALA A 224 2.62 -4.06 9.43
N ASP A 225 3.39 -3.02 9.79
CA ASP A 225 4.67 -3.13 10.50
C ASP A 225 4.50 -3.82 11.86
N LEU A 226 3.51 -3.38 12.63
CA LEU A 226 3.18 -3.96 13.91
C LEU A 226 2.84 -5.45 13.80
N HIS A 227 2.01 -5.81 12.83
CA HIS A 227 1.60 -7.19 12.61
C HIS A 227 2.74 -8.04 12.05
N ALA A 228 3.58 -7.49 11.17
CA ALA A 228 4.79 -8.15 10.69
C ALA A 228 5.75 -8.48 11.84
N ALA A 229 5.97 -7.54 12.75
CA ALA A 229 6.77 -7.76 13.96
C ALA A 229 6.17 -8.87 14.86
N GLN A 230 4.84 -8.95 14.96
CA GLN A 230 4.16 -10.03 15.70
C GLN A 230 4.29 -11.40 15.00
N LEU A 231 4.19 -11.41 13.67
CA LEU A 231 4.30 -12.64 12.88
C LEU A 231 5.71 -13.23 12.96
N THR A 232 6.72 -12.38 12.88
CA THR A 232 8.11 -12.82 12.85
C THR A 232 8.73 -12.97 14.23
N GLY A 233 8.27 -12.20 15.23
CA GLY A 233 8.97 -12.03 16.49
C GLY A 233 10.28 -11.24 16.34
N ASP A 234 10.55 -10.69 15.14
CA ASP A 234 11.80 -10.00 14.80
C ASP A 234 11.51 -8.68 14.07
N PRO A 235 11.18 -7.61 14.80
CA PRO A 235 10.96 -6.29 14.20
C PRO A 235 12.23 -5.68 13.60
N GLU A 236 13.42 -6.08 14.08
CA GLU A 236 14.69 -5.58 13.57
C GLU A 236 14.96 -6.04 12.13
N GLY A 237 14.55 -7.27 11.77
CA GLY A 237 14.69 -7.77 10.39
C GLY A 237 13.97 -6.89 9.38
N LEU A 238 12.74 -6.45 9.68
CA LEU A 238 12.00 -5.50 8.85
C LEU A 238 12.64 -4.10 8.88
N ALA A 239 13.09 -3.62 10.05
CA ALA A 239 13.75 -2.31 10.17
C ALA A 239 15.02 -2.23 9.31
N LEU A 240 15.87 -3.27 9.32
CA LEU A 240 17.06 -3.36 8.49
C LEU A 240 16.73 -3.40 7.00
N ALA A 241 15.68 -4.13 6.61
CA ALA A 241 15.21 -4.17 5.24
C ALA A 241 14.78 -2.78 4.74
N LEU A 242 14.00 -2.05 5.53
CA LEU A 242 13.53 -0.70 5.20
C LEU A 242 14.70 0.28 5.04
N ASP A 243 15.65 0.28 5.97
CA ASP A 243 16.86 1.13 5.93
C ASP A 243 17.69 0.82 4.67
N LEU A 244 17.89 -0.46 4.33
CA LEU A 244 18.64 -0.84 3.14
C LEU A 244 17.92 -0.45 1.85
N ILE A 245 16.59 -0.61 1.78
CA ILE A 245 15.77 -0.19 0.64
C ILE A 245 15.92 1.32 0.42
N GLU A 246 15.80 2.12 1.47
CA GLU A 246 15.91 3.58 1.38
C GLU A 246 17.29 4.04 0.91
N ARG A 247 18.35 3.52 1.52
CA ARG A 247 19.75 3.85 1.12
C ARG A 247 20.05 3.48 -0.32
N THR A 248 19.39 2.47 -0.85
CA THR A 248 19.68 1.94 -2.20
C THR A 248 18.85 2.63 -3.28
N GLN A 249 17.67 3.16 -2.95
CA GLN A 249 16.80 3.82 -3.93
C GLN A 249 17.26 5.23 -4.32
N GLY A 250 18.33 5.73 -3.70
CA GLY A 250 18.87 7.06 -3.98
C GLY A 250 17.97 8.17 -3.45
N GLY A 251 18.57 9.21 -2.90
CA GLY A 251 17.81 10.33 -2.34
C GLY A 251 16.87 10.96 -3.37
N TRP A 252 15.85 11.60 -2.88
CA TRP A 252 14.80 12.36 -3.57
C TRP A 252 15.29 13.17 -4.81
N LEU A 253 16.54 13.60 -4.84
CA LEU A 253 17.16 14.35 -5.96
C LEU A 253 17.24 13.57 -7.28
N GLU A 254 17.48 12.25 -7.28
CA GLU A 254 17.50 11.45 -8.51
C GLU A 254 16.10 11.31 -9.14
N HIS A 255 15.06 11.23 -8.32
CA HIS A 255 13.67 11.18 -8.79
C HIS A 255 13.19 12.50 -9.42
N VAL A 256 13.72 13.63 -8.96
CA VAL A 256 13.36 14.96 -9.48
C VAL A 256 14.16 15.30 -10.74
N LEU A 257 15.40 14.84 -10.85
CA LEU A 257 16.29 15.20 -11.96
C LEU A 257 16.20 14.28 -13.19
N MET A 258 15.56 13.10 -13.08
CA MET A 258 15.32 12.20 -14.22
C MET A 258 13.81 11.89 -14.41
N PRO A 259 13.01 12.85 -14.95
CA PRO A 259 11.60 12.62 -15.24
C PRO A 259 11.45 11.79 -16.52
N GLY A 260 11.67 10.50 -16.47
CA GLY A 260 11.56 9.62 -17.65
C GLY A 260 11.61 8.12 -17.31
N HIS A 261 12.10 7.75 -16.16
CA HIS A 261 12.18 6.35 -15.72
C HIS A 261 11.02 5.96 -14.79
N LYS A 262 9.79 6.25 -15.24
CA LYS A 262 8.59 5.80 -14.53
C LYS A 262 8.40 4.31 -14.80
N VAL A 263 8.88 3.47 -13.88
CA VAL A 263 8.19 2.21 -13.63
C VAL A 263 6.79 2.62 -13.18
N PRO A 264 5.69 2.16 -13.83
CA PRO A 264 4.35 2.44 -13.36
C PRO A 264 4.17 1.71 -12.04
N GLU A 265 4.52 2.38 -10.93
CA GLU A 265 4.18 1.92 -9.61
C GLU A 265 2.67 2.12 -9.44
N PRO A 266 1.91 1.13 -8.92
CA PRO A 266 0.54 1.38 -8.50
C PRO A 266 0.55 2.60 -7.57
N SER A 267 -0.38 3.52 -7.75
CA SER A 267 -0.50 4.74 -6.93
C SER A 267 -0.53 4.47 -5.42
N LEU A 268 -0.87 3.25 -5.04
CA LEU A 268 -0.88 2.73 -3.67
C LEU A 268 0.51 2.62 -3.02
N LEU A 269 1.60 2.51 -3.81
CA LEU A 269 2.96 2.33 -3.31
C LEU A 269 3.73 3.65 -3.11
N ARG A 270 3.19 4.78 -3.53
CA ARG A 270 3.84 6.10 -3.43
C ARG A 270 3.66 6.81 -2.09
N THR A 271 2.94 6.24 -1.15
CA THR A 271 2.52 6.91 0.08
C THR A 271 3.10 6.28 1.33
N HIS A 272 4.29 5.66 1.26
CA HIS A 272 4.95 5.19 2.48
C HIS A 272 5.30 6.40 3.37
N PRO A 273 5.03 6.32 4.69
CA PRO A 273 5.55 7.30 5.64
C PRO A 273 7.08 7.29 5.62
N GLU A 274 7.69 8.35 6.16
CA GLU A 274 9.14 8.43 6.28
C GLU A 274 9.68 7.15 6.93
N THR A 275 10.64 6.53 6.27
CA THR A 275 11.23 5.24 6.70
C THR A 275 11.82 5.35 8.10
N ASP A 276 12.43 6.49 8.44
CA ASP A 276 13.00 6.75 9.75
C ASP A 276 11.97 6.55 10.89
N GLU A 277 10.76 7.09 10.74
CA GLU A 277 9.70 6.94 11.75
C GLU A 277 9.25 5.47 11.91
N ARG A 278 9.19 4.73 10.78
CA ARG A 278 8.87 3.28 10.80
C ARG A 278 9.96 2.48 11.50
N VAL A 279 11.23 2.76 11.17
CA VAL A 279 12.40 2.11 11.77
C VAL A 279 12.46 2.37 13.28
N GLU A 280 12.30 3.62 13.72
CA GLU A 280 12.27 3.96 15.14
C GLU A 280 11.18 3.20 15.91
N ARG A 281 9.98 3.11 15.33
CA ARG A 281 8.86 2.37 15.94
C ARG A 281 9.13 0.87 16.01
N LEU A 282 9.71 0.27 14.97
CA LEU A 282 10.07 -1.15 14.96
C LEU A 282 11.16 -1.46 16.00
N ILE A 283 12.16 -0.59 16.16
CA ILE A 283 13.20 -0.74 17.17
C ILE A 283 12.62 -0.62 18.59
N ALA A 284 11.69 0.32 18.81
CA ALA A 284 11.00 0.43 20.10
C ALA A 284 10.21 -0.85 20.43
N LEU A 285 9.56 -1.46 19.43
CA LEU A 285 8.84 -2.71 19.60
C LEU A 285 9.74 -3.91 19.94
N LYS A 286 11.01 -3.90 19.53
CA LYS A 286 11.97 -4.95 19.87
C LYS A 286 12.13 -5.13 21.39
N GLN A 287 12.03 -4.05 22.16
CA GLN A 287 12.15 -4.08 23.62
C GLN A 287 10.92 -4.70 24.30
N GLU A 288 9.79 -4.77 23.59
CA GLU A 288 8.53 -5.27 24.12
C GLU A 288 8.24 -6.74 23.72
N LEU A 289 8.99 -7.30 22.76
CA LEU A 289 8.78 -8.67 22.27
C LEU A 289 9.68 -9.67 22.99
N ASP A 290 9.08 -10.74 23.51
CA ASP A 290 9.80 -11.87 24.08
C ASP A 290 10.52 -12.65 22.96
N GLU A 291 11.79 -12.99 23.15
CA GLU A 291 12.60 -13.80 22.24
C GLU A 291 12.00 -15.20 21.95
N GLN A 292 11.04 -15.65 22.77
CA GLN A 292 10.39 -16.97 22.64
C GLN A 292 9.42 -17.05 21.45
N ASP A 293 8.97 -15.94 20.90
CA ASP A 293 8.05 -15.89 19.74
C ASP A 293 8.78 -15.74 18.39
N ALA A 294 10.12 -15.66 18.41
CA ALA A 294 10.94 -15.52 17.21
C ALA A 294 10.88 -16.78 16.31
N LEU A 295 10.91 -16.54 15.01
CA LEU A 295 11.05 -17.60 14.00
C LEU A 295 12.34 -18.39 14.22
N PRO A 296 12.34 -19.73 14.02
CA PRO A 296 13.56 -20.53 13.99
C PRO A 296 14.35 -20.27 12.70
N LEU A 297 14.71 -19.01 12.46
CA LEU A 297 15.44 -18.56 11.26
C LEU A 297 16.75 -19.32 11.05
N ASN A 298 17.41 -19.76 12.13
CA ASN A 298 18.67 -20.48 12.06
C ASN A 298 18.55 -21.79 11.25
N GLN A 299 17.39 -22.44 11.25
CA GLN A 299 17.18 -23.66 10.47
C GLN A 299 16.98 -23.39 8.98
N LEU A 300 16.47 -22.20 8.64
CA LEU A 300 16.22 -21.75 7.27
C LEU A 300 17.46 -21.09 6.65
N LEU A 301 18.26 -20.38 7.44
CA LEU A 301 19.48 -19.69 6.98
C LEU A 301 20.51 -20.62 6.34
N HIS A 302 20.63 -21.87 6.82
CA HIS A 302 21.54 -22.86 6.24
C HIS A 302 21.13 -23.36 4.85
N ARG A 303 19.91 -23.07 4.41
CA ARG A 303 19.37 -23.52 3.10
C ARG A 303 19.21 -22.38 2.11
N TYR A 304 19.48 -21.14 2.54
CA TYR A 304 19.34 -19.98 1.67
C TYR A 304 20.66 -19.67 0.98
N ASP A 305 20.79 -20.15 -0.26
CA ASP A 305 21.79 -19.67 -1.20
C ASP A 305 21.18 -18.55 -2.04
N HIS A 306 21.91 -17.44 -2.20
CA HIS A 306 21.46 -16.37 -3.06
C HIS A 306 21.28 -16.90 -4.48
N PRO A 307 20.07 -16.90 -5.05
CA PRO A 307 19.88 -17.45 -6.38
C PRO A 307 20.64 -16.62 -7.40
N GLU A 308 21.51 -17.25 -8.18
CA GLU A 308 22.02 -16.67 -9.40
C GLU A 308 20.86 -16.57 -10.42
N VAL A 309 20.25 -15.41 -10.52
CA VAL A 309 19.25 -15.16 -11.54
C VAL A 309 19.98 -14.82 -12.85
N GLU A 310 20.12 -15.81 -13.70
CA GLU A 310 20.75 -15.75 -15.02
C GLU A 310 19.90 -14.97 -16.04
N HIS A 311 19.52 -13.75 -15.80
CA HIS A 311 18.79 -13.00 -16.81
C HIS A 311 19.44 -11.65 -17.09
N ARG A 312 20.09 -11.57 -18.27
CA ARG A 312 20.50 -10.30 -18.86
C ARG A 312 19.23 -9.47 -19.17
N PRO A 313 19.18 -8.19 -18.80
CA PRO A 313 18.05 -7.33 -19.12
C PRO A 313 17.89 -7.24 -20.64
N ARG A 314 16.71 -7.56 -21.16
CA ARG A 314 16.40 -7.41 -22.60
C ARG A 314 16.07 -5.96 -22.89
N ARG A 315 16.73 -5.33 -23.88
CA ARG A 315 16.31 -4.05 -24.43
C ARG A 315 14.92 -4.18 -25.05
N ARG A 316 13.99 -3.38 -24.64
CA ARG A 316 12.77 -3.13 -25.43
C ARG A 316 13.01 -1.97 -26.39
N PHE A 317 12.31 -1.97 -27.51
CA PHE A 317 12.46 -1.10 -28.69
C PHE A 317 12.40 0.42 -28.41
N TRP A 318 12.12 0.84 -27.17
CA TRP A 318 12.00 2.24 -26.73
C TRP A 318 13.06 2.65 -25.68
N GLY A 319 14.20 1.98 -25.63
CA GLY A 319 15.35 2.45 -24.83
C GLY A 319 15.24 2.27 -23.30
N THR A 320 14.23 1.60 -22.79
CA THR A 320 14.10 1.30 -21.36
C THR A 320 14.78 -0.02 -21.02
N TRP A 321 15.65 0.00 -20.00
CA TRP A 321 16.30 -1.18 -19.42
C TRP A 321 15.40 -1.73 -18.31
N TRP A 322 15.19 -3.01 -18.31
CA TRP A 322 14.53 -3.74 -17.23
C TRP A 322 15.56 -4.52 -16.42
#